data_404e20dfb4a6e53cd815e489d6dad06a
#
_entry.id   404e20dfb4a6e53cd815e489d6dad06a
#
_cell.length_a   1.000
_cell.length_b   1.000
_cell.length_c   1.000
_cell.angle_alpha   90.00
_cell.angle_beta   90.00
_cell.angle_gamma   90.00
#
_symmetry.space_group_name_H-M   'P 1'
#
loop_
_entity.id
_entity.type
_entity.pdbx_description
1 polymer ?
#
loop_
_entity_poly.entity_id
_entity_poly.type
_entity_poly.pdbx_seq_one_letter_code
_entity_poly.pdbx_strand_id
1 'polypeptide(L)'
;MDNVPVWPTVMCPGCPHRGLFYCLHKLGVMVSGDIGCYTLGATAPLCAMDSTICMGASISGLHGFNKAIGADAEKKSVAVIGDSTFMHSGMTGLVNVAYNSTNSTVIILDNSITGMTGHQQNPTTGKNLKGDPAYAVDLEMLCHSLGIKSVRVVDPYHMAETEAVIKEELAKDEPSAIISRRPCALLKYVKHNPPLKVNKDKCVGCKQCLKIGCPAISIHDGKCVIAHTQCVGCGICKEMCKLGAICD
;
A
#
# COMPACT_ATOMS: atom_id res chain seq x y z
N MET A 1 -24.83 -25.04 -17.01
CA MET A 1 -24.25 -24.06 -16.07
C MET A 1 -23.84 -22.86 -16.91
N ASP A 2 -24.56 -21.76 -16.76
CA ASP A 2 -24.27 -20.55 -17.52
C ASP A 2 -22.86 -20.06 -17.19
N ASN A 3 -22.10 -19.72 -18.22
CA ASN A 3 -20.77 -19.13 -18.07
C ASN A 3 -20.89 -17.75 -17.38
N VAL A 4 -20.93 -17.75 -16.07
CA VAL A 4 -20.85 -16.50 -15.31
C VAL A 4 -19.44 -15.95 -15.51
N PRO A 5 -19.27 -14.72 -16.01
CA PRO A 5 -17.95 -14.13 -16.17
C PRO A 5 -17.21 -14.10 -14.83
N VAL A 6 -16.02 -14.68 -14.79
CA VAL A 6 -15.15 -14.56 -13.61
C VAL A 6 -14.58 -13.15 -13.59
N TRP A 7 -15.02 -12.33 -12.62
CA TRP A 7 -14.43 -11.02 -12.38
C TRP A 7 -13.19 -11.18 -11.52
N PRO A 8 -12.02 -10.73 -11.95
CA PRO A 8 -10.82 -10.79 -11.14
C PRO A 8 -11.00 -9.95 -9.87
N THR A 9 -10.52 -10.48 -8.74
CA THR A 9 -10.50 -9.73 -7.49
C THR A 9 -9.55 -8.53 -7.62
N VAL A 10 -10.03 -7.33 -7.29
CA VAL A 10 -9.28 -6.09 -7.39
C VAL A 10 -9.39 -5.28 -6.10
N MET A 11 -8.43 -4.40 -5.85
CA MET A 11 -8.54 -3.44 -4.76
C MET A 11 -9.73 -2.51 -4.97
N CYS A 12 -10.36 -2.06 -3.88
CA CYS A 12 -11.52 -1.16 -3.91
C CYS A 12 -11.20 0.20 -4.56
N PRO A 13 -12.20 0.93 -5.09
CA PRO A 13 -12.03 2.35 -5.41
C PRO A 13 -11.56 3.12 -4.16
N GLY A 14 -10.56 3.99 -4.32
CA GLY A 14 -9.98 4.71 -3.19
C GLY A 14 -9.19 3.86 -2.20
N CYS A 15 -8.85 2.62 -2.53
CA CYS A 15 -8.00 1.81 -1.67
C CYS A 15 -6.66 2.52 -1.41
N PRO A 16 -6.26 2.73 -0.14
CA PRO A 16 -5.02 3.44 0.19
C PRO A 16 -3.76 2.72 -0.31
N HIS A 17 -3.81 1.41 -0.49
CA HIS A 17 -2.64 0.65 -0.90
C HIS A 17 -2.23 0.88 -2.36
N ARG A 18 -3.15 1.37 -3.22
CA ARG A 18 -2.91 1.52 -4.66
C ARG A 18 -1.73 2.41 -5.00
N GLY A 19 -1.69 3.60 -4.40
CA GLY A 19 -0.64 4.59 -4.69
C GLY A 19 0.74 4.03 -4.35
N LEU A 20 0.86 3.38 -3.19
CA LEU A 20 2.10 2.76 -2.77
C LEU A 20 2.56 1.67 -3.76
N PHE A 21 1.69 0.71 -4.10
CA PHE A 21 2.07 -0.37 -5.02
C PHE A 21 2.40 0.13 -6.42
N TYR A 22 1.73 1.19 -6.87
CA TYR A 22 2.13 1.86 -8.11
C TYR A 22 3.55 2.44 -8.02
N CYS A 23 3.91 3.08 -6.90
CA CYS A 23 5.27 3.59 -6.67
C CYS A 23 6.30 2.46 -6.65
N LEU A 24 6.02 1.36 -5.95
CA LEU A 24 6.91 0.19 -5.87
C LEU A 24 7.13 -0.44 -7.26
N HIS A 25 6.06 -0.64 -8.04
CA HIS A 25 6.16 -1.12 -9.42
C HIS A 25 7.03 -0.19 -10.28
N LYS A 26 6.78 1.12 -10.20
CA LYS A 26 7.54 2.12 -10.96
C LYS A 26 9.02 2.14 -10.60
N LEU A 27 9.36 1.88 -9.33
CA LEU A 27 10.74 1.81 -8.84
C LEU A 27 11.44 0.49 -9.24
N GLY A 28 10.68 -0.54 -9.60
CA GLY A 28 11.24 -1.85 -9.96
C GLY A 28 11.95 -2.54 -8.81
N VAL A 29 11.50 -2.29 -7.57
CA VAL A 29 12.05 -2.95 -6.37
C VAL A 29 11.40 -4.32 -6.16
N MET A 30 12.16 -5.27 -5.65
CA MET A 30 11.63 -6.56 -5.21
C MET A 30 10.81 -6.39 -3.93
N VAL A 31 9.61 -6.93 -3.90
CA VAL A 31 8.68 -6.81 -2.79
C VAL A 31 8.40 -8.16 -2.14
N SER A 32 8.93 -8.34 -0.94
CA SER A 32 8.54 -9.44 -0.06
C SER A 32 7.21 -9.06 0.61
N GLY A 33 6.13 -9.67 0.15
CA GLY A 33 4.78 -9.36 0.57
C GLY A 33 4.26 -10.23 1.70
N ASP A 34 3.13 -9.83 2.24
CA ASP A 34 2.43 -10.52 3.32
C ASP A 34 0.94 -10.70 3.01
N ILE A 35 0.14 -11.16 3.97
CA ILE A 35 -1.26 -11.54 3.81
C ILE A 35 -2.18 -10.41 4.24
N GLY A 36 -3.03 -9.95 3.32
CA GLY A 36 -4.05 -8.91 3.54
C GLY A 36 -4.67 -8.44 2.23
N CYS A 37 -5.54 -7.43 2.25
CA CYS A 37 -6.09 -6.81 1.03
C CYS A 37 -4.98 -6.37 0.06
N TYR A 38 -3.85 -5.98 0.59
CA TYR A 38 -2.69 -5.54 -0.18
C TYR A 38 -1.98 -6.67 -0.95
N THR A 39 -2.25 -7.95 -0.66
CA THR A 39 -1.79 -9.08 -1.51
C THR A 39 -2.27 -8.92 -2.96
N LEU A 40 -3.38 -8.20 -3.18
CA LEU A 40 -3.85 -7.82 -4.51
C LEU A 40 -2.88 -6.88 -5.27
N GLY A 41 -1.86 -6.34 -4.62
CA GLY A 41 -0.76 -5.64 -5.27
C GLY A 41 0.05 -6.52 -6.23
N ALA A 42 -0.03 -7.86 -6.07
CA ALA A 42 0.56 -8.83 -6.99
C ALA A 42 -0.16 -8.91 -8.34
N THR A 43 -1.44 -8.49 -8.39
CA THR A 43 -2.26 -8.63 -9.59
C THR A 43 -2.06 -7.46 -10.56
N ALA A 44 -2.32 -7.71 -11.85
CA ALA A 44 -2.32 -6.66 -12.87
C ALA A 44 -3.35 -5.56 -12.55
N PRO A 45 -3.06 -4.31 -12.89
CA PRO A 45 -1.87 -3.80 -13.58
C PRO A 45 -0.72 -3.40 -12.64
N LEU A 46 -0.87 -3.57 -11.32
CA LEU A 46 0.15 -3.16 -10.33
C LEU A 46 1.37 -4.06 -10.38
N CYS A 47 1.19 -5.39 -10.36
CA CYS A 47 2.27 -6.39 -10.45
C CYS A 47 3.48 -6.01 -9.58
N ALA A 48 3.24 -5.62 -8.32
CA ALA A 48 4.22 -5.01 -7.44
C ALA A 48 4.43 -5.83 -6.16
N MET A 49 4.36 -7.14 -6.26
CA MET A 49 4.63 -8.07 -5.16
C MET A 49 5.17 -9.38 -5.72
N ASP A 50 6.36 -9.78 -5.27
CA ASP A 50 7.10 -10.90 -5.84
C ASP A 50 6.92 -12.19 -5.05
N SER A 51 6.65 -12.09 -3.74
CA SER A 51 6.45 -13.26 -2.89
C SER A 51 5.39 -13.01 -1.82
N THR A 52 4.70 -14.06 -1.42
CA THR A 52 3.77 -14.09 -0.29
C THR A 52 3.77 -15.51 0.28
N ILE A 53 4.18 -15.69 1.53
CA ILE A 53 4.34 -17.01 2.16
C ILE A 53 3.29 -17.22 3.24
N CYS A 54 3.39 -16.49 4.36
CA CYS A 54 2.46 -16.54 5.46
C CYS A 54 2.50 -15.23 6.25
N MET A 55 1.56 -15.04 7.19
CA MET A 55 1.48 -13.82 8.01
C MET A 55 2.77 -13.59 8.79
N GLY A 56 3.39 -12.42 8.59
CA GLY A 56 4.65 -11.98 9.21
C GLY A 56 5.92 -12.40 8.45
N ALA A 57 5.82 -13.30 7.49
CA ALA A 57 6.99 -13.80 6.76
C ALA A 57 7.61 -12.77 5.81
N SER A 58 6.92 -11.70 5.45
CA SER A 58 7.46 -10.65 4.58
C SER A 58 8.76 -10.05 5.14
N ILE A 59 8.76 -9.71 6.43
CA ILE A 59 9.92 -9.09 7.08
C ILE A 59 11.05 -10.11 7.26
N SER A 60 10.75 -11.28 7.84
CA SER A 60 11.77 -12.30 8.08
C SER A 60 12.32 -12.89 6.78
N GLY A 61 11.47 -13.05 5.76
CA GLY A 61 11.87 -13.50 4.43
C GLY A 61 12.80 -12.49 3.74
N LEU A 62 12.44 -11.20 3.77
CA LEU A 62 13.32 -10.14 3.26
C LEU A 62 14.65 -10.11 3.99
N HIS A 63 14.63 -10.20 5.33
CA HIS A 63 15.84 -10.24 6.13
C HIS A 63 16.78 -11.37 5.67
N GLY A 64 16.23 -12.59 5.55
CA GLY A 64 17.02 -13.75 5.08
C GLY A 64 17.54 -13.57 3.66
N PHE A 65 16.71 -13.06 2.76
CA PHE A 65 17.09 -12.76 1.37
C PHE A 65 18.24 -11.73 1.30
N ASN A 66 18.12 -10.62 2.03
CA ASN A 66 19.15 -9.59 2.05
C ASN A 66 20.47 -10.09 2.65
N LYS A 67 20.41 -10.92 3.71
CA LYS A 67 21.62 -11.57 4.27
C LYS A 67 22.29 -12.54 3.30
N ALA A 68 21.51 -13.24 2.50
CA ALA A 68 22.02 -14.22 1.53
C ALA A 68 22.63 -13.56 0.28
N ILE A 69 22.01 -12.48 -0.22
CA ILE A 69 22.45 -11.81 -1.47
C ILE A 69 23.42 -10.66 -1.17
N GLY A 70 23.25 -9.94 -0.06
CA GLY A 70 24.09 -8.82 0.35
C GLY A 70 23.60 -7.45 -0.09
N ALA A 71 24.49 -6.46 -0.08
CA ALA A 71 24.18 -5.04 -0.24
C ALA A 71 23.42 -4.67 -1.53
N ASP A 72 23.62 -5.42 -2.61
CA ASP A 72 22.90 -5.17 -3.87
C ASP A 72 21.40 -5.45 -3.76
N ALA A 73 21.00 -6.40 -2.93
CA ALA A 73 19.61 -6.71 -2.66
C ALA A 73 18.99 -5.69 -1.68
N GLU A 74 19.72 -5.30 -0.65
CA GLU A 74 19.25 -4.40 0.41
C GLU A 74 18.71 -3.07 -0.15
N LYS A 75 19.35 -2.51 -1.17
CA LYS A 75 18.95 -1.24 -1.82
C LYS A 75 17.87 -1.40 -2.91
N LYS A 76 17.45 -2.62 -3.21
CA LYS A 76 16.50 -2.93 -4.29
C LYS A 76 15.33 -3.78 -3.83
N SER A 77 15.14 -3.92 -2.53
CA SER A 77 14.09 -4.77 -1.98
C SER A 77 13.42 -4.15 -0.75
N VAL A 78 12.13 -4.42 -0.60
CA VAL A 78 11.33 -3.98 0.55
C VAL A 78 10.47 -5.13 1.07
N ALA A 79 10.16 -5.10 2.36
CA ALA A 79 9.06 -5.91 2.91
C ALA A 79 7.81 -5.04 3.02
N VAL A 80 6.65 -5.60 2.71
CA VAL A 80 5.36 -4.94 2.86
C VAL A 80 4.45 -5.77 3.75
N ILE A 81 3.90 -5.15 4.80
CA ILE A 81 3.05 -5.82 5.80
C ILE A 81 1.92 -4.90 6.25
N GLY A 82 0.71 -5.42 6.48
CA GLY A 82 -0.40 -4.63 7.03
C GLY A 82 -0.26 -4.39 8.54
N ASP A 83 -0.91 -3.34 9.04
CA ASP A 83 -0.93 -2.97 10.46
C ASP A 83 -1.35 -4.12 11.38
N SER A 84 -2.45 -4.79 11.07
CA SER A 84 -2.93 -5.95 11.81
C SER A 84 -1.95 -7.12 11.77
N THR A 85 -1.42 -7.46 10.60
CA THR A 85 -0.46 -8.55 10.43
C THR A 85 0.86 -8.25 11.13
N PHE A 86 1.29 -6.98 11.12
CA PHE A 86 2.47 -6.53 11.86
C PHE A 86 2.31 -6.76 13.37
N MET A 87 1.16 -6.38 13.92
CA MET A 87 0.83 -6.64 15.34
C MET A 87 0.71 -8.12 15.67
N HIS A 88 0.25 -8.94 14.72
CA HIS A 88 0.12 -10.38 14.92
C HIS A 88 1.48 -11.10 14.93
N SER A 89 2.35 -10.85 13.95
CA SER A 89 3.57 -11.65 13.73
C SER A 89 4.73 -10.91 13.06
N GLY A 90 4.60 -9.62 12.74
CA GLY A 90 5.66 -8.85 12.08
C GLY A 90 6.73 -8.32 13.04
N MET A 91 6.36 -8.02 14.29
CA MET A 91 7.25 -7.41 15.28
C MET A 91 8.53 -8.22 15.51
N THR A 92 8.42 -9.54 15.63
CA THR A 92 9.57 -10.44 15.85
C THR A 92 10.55 -10.39 14.67
N GLY A 93 10.04 -10.32 13.45
CA GLY A 93 10.85 -10.13 12.25
C GLY A 93 11.60 -8.79 12.26
N LEU A 94 10.93 -7.70 12.68
CA LEU A 94 11.54 -6.37 12.75
C LEU A 94 12.61 -6.29 13.83
N VAL A 95 12.39 -6.90 14.99
CA VAL A 95 13.43 -7.04 16.05
C VAL A 95 14.66 -7.74 15.50
N ASN A 96 14.47 -8.82 14.73
CA ASN A 96 15.58 -9.58 14.15
C ASN A 96 16.35 -8.76 13.11
N VAL A 97 15.66 -7.97 12.29
CA VAL A 97 16.28 -7.02 11.34
C VAL A 97 17.15 -6.01 12.07
N ALA A 98 16.63 -5.38 13.15
CA ALA A 98 17.35 -4.42 13.96
C ALA A 98 18.56 -5.05 14.67
N TYR A 99 18.35 -6.20 15.33
CA TYR A 99 19.37 -6.91 16.09
C TYR A 99 20.56 -7.34 15.23
N ASN A 100 20.28 -7.82 14.01
CA ASN A 100 21.31 -8.28 13.07
C ASN A 100 21.78 -7.20 12.09
N SER A 101 21.35 -5.95 12.27
CA SER A 101 21.76 -4.79 11.45
C SER A 101 21.71 -5.07 9.95
N THR A 102 20.56 -5.55 9.47
CA THR A 102 20.32 -5.75 8.03
C THR A 102 19.69 -4.49 7.47
N ASN A 103 20.25 -3.91 6.44
CA ASN A 103 19.73 -2.70 5.78
C ASN A 103 18.44 -3.01 5.01
N SER A 104 17.41 -3.43 5.74
CA SER A 104 16.11 -3.78 5.18
C SER A 104 15.10 -2.67 5.41
N THR A 105 14.43 -2.24 4.35
CA THR A 105 13.32 -1.28 4.43
C THR A 105 12.00 -2.04 4.59
N VAL A 106 11.29 -1.79 5.68
CA VAL A 106 9.98 -2.39 5.98
C VAL A 106 8.89 -1.34 5.81
N ILE A 107 7.87 -1.64 5.01
CA ILE A 107 6.72 -0.75 4.79
C ILE A 107 5.50 -1.33 5.50
N ILE A 108 5.03 -0.63 6.53
CA ILE A 108 3.83 -1.00 7.29
C ILE A 108 2.63 -0.25 6.70
N LEU A 109 1.63 -0.99 6.25
CA LEU A 109 0.40 -0.46 5.66
C LEU A 109 -0.65 -0.23 6.75
N ASP A 110 -0.69 0.98 7.29
CA ASP A 110 -1.66 1.40 8.30
C ASP A 110 -2.94 1.91 7.63
N ASN A 111 -3.92 1.03 7.49
CA ASN A 111 -5.24 1.37 6.99
C ASN A 111 -6.32 1.44 8.09
N SER A 112 -5.88 1.40 9.35
CA SER A 112 -6.73 1.52 10.55
C SER A 112 -7.81 0.46 10.67
N ILE A 113 -7.61 -0.73 10.08
CA ILE A 113 -8.58 -1.84 10.18
C ILE A 113 -8.00 -3.16 9.61
N THR A 114 -8.42 -4.29 10.15
CA THR A 114 -8.20 -5.61 9.53
C THR A 114 -9.25 -5.82 8.44
N GLY A 115 -8.95 -5.35 7.21
CA GLY A 115 -9.97 -5.20 6.15
C GLY A 115 -10.41 -6.51 5.51
N MET A 116 -9.48 -7.40 5.15
CA MET A 116 -9.72 -8.58 4.32
C MET A 116 -10.75 -9.54 4.91
N THR A 117 -10.77 -9.71 6.21
CA THR A 117 -11.58 -10.70 6.93
C THR A 117 -12.90 -10.14 7.48
N GLY A 118 -13.30 -8.93 7.11
CA GLY A 118 -14.59 -8.34 7.47
C GLY A 118 -14.51 -7.13 8.38
N HIS A 119 -13.42 -6.36 8.33
CA HIS A 119 -13.26 -5.09 9.04
C HIS A 119 -13.22 -5.24 10.57
N GLN A 120 -12.40 -6.15 11.07
CA GLN A 120 -12.17 -6.30 12.51
C GLN A 120 -11.25 -5.21 13.05
N GLN A 121 -11.46 -4.85 14.32
CA GLN A 121 -10.52 -4.02 15.07
C GLN A 121 -9.20 -4.77 15.28
N ASN A 122 -8.12 -4.04 15.42
CA ASN A 122 -6.80 -4.55 15.76
C ASN A 122 -6.13 -3.60 16.79
N PRO A 123 -4.98 -3.94 17.38
CA PRO A 123 -4.37 -3.14 18.43
C PRO A 123 -4.01 -1.69 18.06
N THR A 124 -3.95 -1.35 16.76
CA THR A 124 -3.63 0.02 16.31
C THR A 124 -4.88 0.90 16.14
N THR A 125 -6.09 0.34 16.23
CA THR A 125 -7.34 1.05 15.87
C THR A 125 -7.98 1.83 17.03
N GLY A 126 -7.53 1.64 18.27
CA GLY A 126 -8.08 2.31 19.45
C GLY A 126 -9.43 1.78 19.91
N LYS A 127 -9.82 0.58 19.48
CA LYS A 127 -11.05 -0.10 19.91
C LYS A 127 -10.77 -1.57 20.21
N ASN A 128 -11.44 -2.09 21.23
CA ASN A 128 -11.42 -3.51 21.55
C ASN A 128 -12.36 -4.33 20.64
N LEU A 129 -12.40 -5.65 20.85
CA LEU A 129 -13.25 -6.56 20.07
C LEU A 129 -14.75 -6.22 20.16
N LYS A 130 -15.21 -5.66 21.27
CA LYS A 130 -16.61 -5.25 21.48
C LYS A 130 -16.92 -3.86 20.90
N GLY A 131 -15.89 -3.13 20.42
CA GLY A 131 -16.03 -1.79 19.88
C GLY A 131 -15.87 -0.67 20.92
N ASP A 132 -15.59 -1.00 22.17
CA ASP A 132 -15.34 -0.01 23.23
C ASP A 132 -13.98 0.69 23.01
N PRO A 133 -13.80 1.93 23.48
CA PRO A 133 -12.51 2.60 23.44
C PRO A 133 -11.44 1.76 24.16
N ALA A 134 -10.27 1.62 23.51
CA ALA A 134 -9.13 0.89 24.05
C ALA A 134 -7.84 1.63 23.70
N TYR A 135 -6.72 1.18 24.31
CA TYR A 135 -5.41 1.71 23.98
C TYR A 135 -5.09 1.42 22.51
N ALA A 136 -4.64 2.44 21.79
CA ALA A 136 -4.13 2.31 20.42
C ALA A 136 -2.60 2.25 20.46
N VAL A 137 -2.04 1.19 19.89
CA VAL A 137 -0.59 1.08 19.75
C VAL A 137 -0.10 2.11 18.72
N ASP A 138 0.85 2.92 19.13
CA ASP A 138 1.54 3.82 18.22
C ASP A 138 2.64 3.06 17.46
N LEU A 139 2.45 2.93 16.14
CA LEU A 139 3.37 2.18 15.28
C LEU A 139 4.74 2.85 15.16
N GLU A 140 4.83 4.18 15.22
CA GLU A 140 6.10 4.91 15.15
C GLU A 140 6.93 4.64 16.42
N MET A 141 6.31 4.86 17.59
CA MET A 141 6.93 4.56 18.87
C MET A 141 7.33 3.09 18.98
N LEU A 142 6.48 2.18 18.49
CA LEU A 142 6.76 0.75 18.50
C LEU A 142 7.98 0.43 17.63
N CYS A 143 8.05 0.93 16.39
CA CYS A 143 9.22 0.72 15.53
C CYS A 143 10.51 1.22 16.16
N HIS A 144 10.49 2.41 16.80
CA HIS A 144 11.63 2.92 17.53
C HIS A 144 12.01 2.03 18.72
N SER A 145 11.03 1.54 19.49
CA SER A 145 11.25 0.65 20.64
C SER A 145 11.83 -0.70 20.20
N LEU A 146 11.55 -1.15 18.99
CA LEU A 146 12.11 -2.36 18.39
C LEU A 146 13.51 -2.16 17.76
N GLY A 147 14.08 -0.95 17.88
CA GLY A 147 15.45 -0.65 17.46
C GLY A 147 15.60 0.01 16.09
N ILE A 148 14.52 0.39 15.43
CA ILE A 148 14.56 1.10 14.14
C ILE A 148 14.74 2.60 14.39
N LYS A 149 15.84 3.17 13.91
CA LYS A 149 16.15 4.60 14.07
C LYS A 149 15.43 5.46 13.03
N SER A 150 15.39 4.99 11.79
CA SER A 150 14.72 5.70 10.71
C SER A 150 13.29 5.22 10.55
N VAL A 151 12.34 6.03 11.00
CA VAL A 151 10.89 5.76 10.84
C VAL A 151 10.26 6.95 10.14
N ARG A 152 9.57 6.71 9.03
CA ARG A 152 8.92 7.75 8.22
C ARG A 152 7.43 7.43 8.06
N VAL A 153 6.61 8.46 8.07
CA VAL A 153 5.16 8.32 7.79
C VAL A 153 4.86 9.00 6.47
N VAL A 154 4.11 8.32 5.60
CA VAL A 154 3.68 8.85 4.30
C VAL A 154 2.18 8.63 4.10
N ASP A 155 1.54 9.52 3.38
CA ASP A 155 0.20 9.31 2.87
C ASP A 155 0.27 8.76 1.44
N PRO A 156 -0.15 7.51 1.20
CA PRO A 156 -0.03 6.87 -0.12
C PRO A 156 -0.89 7.53 -1.22
N TYR A 157 -1.73 8.50 -0.88
CA TYR A 157 -2.43 9.32 -1.87
C TYR A 157 -1.50 10.40 -2.48
N HIS A 158 -0.43 10.78 -1.80
CA HIS A 158 0.64 11.65 -2.31
C HIS A 158 1.77 10.81 -2.89
N MET A 159 1.58 10.32 -4.13
CA MET A 159 2.51 9.35 -4.74
C MET A 159 3.91 9.90 -4.94
N ALA A 160 4.05 11.18 -5.28
CA ALA A 160 5.37 11.80 -5.49
C ALA A 160 6.20 11.81 -4.20
N GLU A 161 5.59 12.17 -3.07
CA GLU A 161 6.21 12.15 -1.74
C GLU A 161 6.52 10.71 -1.32
N THR A 162 5.57 9.80 -1.49
CA THR A 162 5.74 8.38 -1.16
C THR A 162 6.92 7.77 -1.93
N GLU A 163 7.03 8.04 -3.24
CA GLU A 163 8.15 7.58 -4.06
C GLU A 163 9.49 8.16 -3.59
N ALA A 164 9.53 9.45 -3.24
CA ALA A 164 10.72 10.12 -2.75
C ALA A 164 11.20 9.48 -1.44
N VAL A 165 10.30 9.29 -0.47
CA VAL A 165 10.63 8.68 0.82
C VAL A 165 11.11 7.23 0.65
N ILE A 166 10.49 6.43 -0.23
CA ILE A 166 10.97 5.07 -0.50
C ILE A 166 12.42 5.09 -1.02
N LYS A 167 12.74 5.98 -1.96
CA LYS A 167 14.10 6.13 -2.50
C LYS A 167 15.11 6.56 -1.42
N GLU A 168 14.73 7.51 -0.57
CA GLU A 168 15.56 7.98 0.53
C GLU A 168 15.88 6.84 1.51
N GLU A 169 14.87 6.07 1.92
CA GLU A 169 15.05 4.99 2.88
C GLU A 169 15.85 3.81 2.30
N LEU A 170 15.65 3.47 1.03
CA LEU A 170 16.44 2.44 0.33
C LEU A 170 17.91 2.82 0.14
N ALA A 171 18.22 4.12 0.13
CA ALA A 171 19.60 4.59 -0.03
C ALA A 171 20.41 4.54 1.27
N LYS A 172 19.75 4.36 2.42
CA LYS A 172 20.41 4.32 3.74
C LYS A 172 21.15 3.00 3.97
N ASP A 173 22.21 3.08 4.75
CA ASP A 173 22.98 1.91 5.21
C ASP A 173 22.58 1.53 6.65
N GLU A 174 21.28 1.55 6.91
CA GLU A 174 20.67 1.14 8.18
C GLU A 174 19.25 0.59 7.96
N PRO A 175 18.73 -0.24 8.88
CA PRO A 175 17.35 -0.68 8.82
C PRO A 175 16.37 0.49 8.98
N SER A 176 15.29 0.47 8.20
CA SER A 176 14.29 1.54 8.20
C SER A 176 12.85 1.02 8.16
N ALA A 177 11.93 1.84 8.63
CA ALA A 177 10.49 1.59 8.55
C ALA A 177 9.76 2.76 7.90
N ILE A 178 8.86 2.46 6.98
CA ILE A 178 7.95 3.44 6.38
C ILE A 178 6.52 3.03 6.78
N ILE A 179 5.79 3.93 7.41
CA ILE A 179 4.38 3.73 7.75
C ILE A 179 3.55 4.43 6.69
N SER A 180 2.97 3.65 5.79
CA SER A 180 2.03 4.14 4.78
C SER A 180 0.64 4.25 5.41
N ARG A 181 0.31 5.45 5.90
CA ARG A 181 -0.85 5.69 6.76
C ARG A 181 -1.98 6.40 6.03
N ARG A 182 -3.08 5.70 5.85
CA ARG A 182 -4.36 6.26 5.44
C ARG A 182 -5.50 5.29 5.75
N PRO A 183 -6.58 5.73 6.40
CA PRO A 183 -7.72 4.87 6.71
C PRO A 183 -8.32 4.21 5.47
N CYS A 184 -8.77 2.97 5.63
CA CYS A 184 -9.48 2.23 4.58
C CYS A 184 -10.69 3.04 4.08
N ALA A 185 -10.81 3.20 2.77
CA ALA A 185 -11.89 3.98 2.16
C ALA A 185 -13.30 3.45 2.45
N LEU A 186 -13.42 2.20 2.92
CA LEU A 186 -14.71 1.58 3.25
C LEU A 186 -15.14 1.81 4.70
N LEU A 187 -14.32 2.48 5.52
CA LEU A 187 -14.69 2.79 6.91
C LEU A 187 -15.79 3.85 6.95
N LYS A 188 -16.83 3.60 7.74
CA LYS A 188 -18.04 4.45 7.80
C LYS A 188 -17.77 5.91 8.15
N TYR A 189 -16.68 6.20 8.89
CA TYR A 189 -16.31 7.56 9.28
C TYR A 189 -15.46 8.30 8.23
N VAL A 190 -14.97 7.59 7.20
CA VAL A 190 -14.19 8.20 6.13
C VAL A 190 -15.14 8.93 5.19
N LYS A 191 -14.96 10.25 5.10
CA LYS A 191 -15.72 11.08 4.16
C LYS A 191 -15.06 11.04 2.79
N HIS A 192 -15.86 10.76 1.78
CA HIS A 192 -15.40 10.78 0.39
C HIS A 192 -15.56 12.18 -0.20
N ASN A 193 -14.64 12.54 -1.09
CA ASN A 193 -14.80 13.72 -1.93
C ASN A 193 -15.79 13.42 -3.09
N PRO A 194 -16.33 14.47 -3.73
CA PRO A 194 -17.11 14.29 -4.95
C PRO A 194 -16.35 13.47 -6.01
N PRO A 195 -17.05 12.64 -6.79
CA PRO A 195 -16.42 11.89 -7.87
C PRO A 195 -15.70 12.81 -8.86
N LEU A 196 -14.50 12.41 -9.27
CA LEU A 196 -13.72 13.14 -10.27
C LEU A 196 -14.38 13.07 -11.64
N LYS A 197 -14.13 14.10 -12.45
CA LYS A 197 -14.63 14.24 -13.82
C LYS A 197 -13.50 14.12 -14.83
N VAL A 198 -13.85 13.84 -16.07
CA VAL A 198 -12.90 13.81 -17.18
C VAL A 198 -13.28 14.87 -18.20
N ASN A 199 -12.38 15.82 -18.42
CA ASN A 199 -12.47 16.74 -19.55
C ASN A 199 -12.10 15.96 -20.83
N LYS A 200 -13.10 15.65 -21.66
CA LYS A 200 -12.93 14.85 -22.87
C LYS A 200 -12.06 15.56 -23.94
N ASP A 201 -12.02 16.90 -23.95
CA ASP A 201 -11.24 17.64 -24.94
C ASP A 201 -9.74 17.56 -24.63
N LYS A 202 -9.38 17.53 -23.33
CA LYS A 202 -7.99 17.35 -22.89
C LYS A 202 -7.55 15.88 -22.89
N CYS A 203 -8.49 14.93 -22.84
CA CYS A 203 -8.14 13.51 -22.77
C CYS A 203 -7.74 12.99 -24.15
N VAL A 204 -6.50 12.55 -24.31
CA VAL A 204 -5.96 11.94 -25.53
C VAL A 204 -5.97 10.42 -25.52
N GLY A 205 -6.58 9.78 -24.51
CA GLY A 205 -6.68 8.32 -24.42
C GLY A 205 -5.35 7.61 -24.16
N CYS A 206 -4.37 8.26 -23.56
CA CYS A 206 -3.03 7.72 -23.32
C CYS A 206 -2.99 6.55 -22.29
N LYS A 207 -4.10 6.21 -21.65
CA LYS A 207 -4.29 5.10 -20.72
C LYS A 207 -3.41 5.13 -19.46
N GLN A 208 -2.67 6.23 -19.17
CA GLN A 208 -1.81 6.30 -17.98
C GLN A 208 -2.62 6.13 -16.68
N CYS A 209 -3.83 6.70 -16.61
CA CYS A 209 -4.73 6.55 -15.46
C CYS A 209 -5.17 5.11 -15.18
N LEU A 210 -5.15 4.21 -16.18
CA LEU A 210 -5.48 2.79 -15.99
C LEU A 210 -4.39 2.02 -15.24
N LYS A 211 -3.15 2.50 -15.27
CA LYS A 211 -2.02 1.83 -14.61
C LYS A 211 -2.17 1.75 -13.09
N ILE A 212 -3.03 2.60 -12.51
CA ILE A 212 -3.36 2.52 -11.09
C ILE A 212 -4.32 1.36 -10.76
N GLY A 213 -4.95 0.76 -11.75
CA GLY A 213 -5.84 -0.39 -11.58
C GLY A 213 -7.17 -0.07 -10.87
N CYS A 214 -7.61 1.19 -10.82
CA CYS A 214 -8.85 1.54 -10.15
C CYS A 214 -10.08 1.04 -10.93
N PRO A 215 -10.99 0.26 -10.32
CA PRO A 215 -12.17 -0.27 -11.02
C PRO A 215 -13.18 0.80 -11.44
N ALA A 216 -13.09 2.01 -10.85
CA ALA A 216 -13.92 3.14 -11.26
C ALA A 216 -13.48 3.78 -12.59
N ILE A 217 -12.34 3.35 -13.18
CA ILE A 217 -11.78 3.95 -14.40
C ILE A 217 -11.86 2.96 -15.55
N SER A 218 -12.38 3.41 -16.67
CA SER A 218 -12.48 2.66 -17.92
C SER A 218 -12.13 3.54 -19.13
N ILE A 219 -12.05 2.93 -20.31
CA ILE A 219 -11.91 3.64 -21.58
C ILE A 219 -13.14 3.36 -22.43
N HIS A 220 -13.81 4.41 -22.90
CA HIS A 220 -14.89 4.34 -23.88
C HIS A 220 -14.59 5.33 -25.00
N ASP A 221 -14.77 4.90 -26.25
CA ASP A 221 -14.50 5.69 -27.44
C ASP A 221 -13.08 6.34 -27.43
N GLY A 222 -12.09 5.56 -26.96
CA GLY A 222 -10.69 6.02 -26.89
C GLY A 222 -10.39 7.01 -25.76
N LYS A 223 -11.35 7.37 -24.90
CA LYS A 223 -11.19 8.35 -23.82
C LYS A 223 -11.45 7.77 -22.45
N CYS A 224 -10.81 8.33 -21.44
CA CYS A 224 -11.02 7.94 -20.06
C CYS A 224 -12.46 8.29 -19.60
N VAL A 225 -13.07 7.35 -18.88
CA VAL A 225 -14.36 7.53 -18.21
C VAL A 225 -14.23 7.12 -16.75
N ILE A 226 -14.81 7.90 -15.85
CA ILE A 226 -14.87 7.61 -14.42
C ILE A 226 -16.31 7.31 -14.03
N ALA A 227 -16.53 6.12 -13.46
CA ALA A 227 -17.83 5.71 -12.95
C ALA A 227 -18.14 6.49 -11.66
N HIS A 228 -19.05 7.44 -11.71
CA HIS A 228 -19.41 8.33 -10.60
C HIS A 228 -19.97 7.57 -9.39
N THR A 229 -20.65 6.44 -9.62
CA THR A 229 -21.19 5.59 -8.54
C THR A 229 -20.13 4.83 -7.77
N GLN A 230 -18.92 4.70 -8.31
CA GLN A 230 -17.80 3.99 -7.68
C GLN A 230 -16.68 4.93 -7.22
N CYS A 231 -16.54 6.09 -7.85
CA CYS A 231 -15.45 7.01 -7.56
C CYS A 231 -15.65 7.69 -6.21
N VAL A 232 -14.62 7.64 -5.36
CA VAL A 232 -14.60 8.27 -4.03
C VAL A 232 -13.80 9.58 -4.00
N GLY A 233 -13.41 10.11 -5.16
CA GLY A 233 -12.68 11.38 -5.25
C GLY A 233 -11.30 11.40 -4.61
N CYS A 234 -10.61 10.25 -4.54
CA CYS A 234 -9.31 10.14 -3.84
C CYS A 234 -8.13 10.88 -4.49
N GLY A 235 -8.25 11.28 -5.75
CA GLY A 235 -7.22 12.08 -6.44
C GLY A 235 -6.07 11.31 -7.09
N ILE A 236 -5.81 10.05 -6.74
CA ILE A 236 -4.62 9.31 -7.23
C ILE A 236 -4.53 9.31 -8.77
N CYS A 237 -5.62 9.05 -9.47
CA CYS A 237 -5.62 9.06 -10.94
C CYS A 237 -5.45 10.47 -11.55
N LYS A 238 -5.77 11.52 -10.79
CA LYS A 238 -5.54 12.91 -11.17
C LYS A 238 -4.04 13.22 -11.22
N GLU A 239 -3.26 12.77 -10.23
CA GLU A 239 -1.79 12.89 -10.25
C GLU A 239 -1.15 12.18 -11.45
N MET A 240 -1.73 11.07 -11.90
CA MET A 240 -1.23 10.35 -13.07
C MET A 240 -1.52 11.04 -14.39
N CYS A 241 -2.48 11.97 -14.43
CA CYS A 241 -2.90 12.63 -15.66
C CYS A 241 -2.06 13.85 -15.98
N LYS A 242 -0.94 13.67 -16.68
CA LYS A 242 -0.03 14.76 -17.07
C LYS A 242 -0.69 15.88 -17.86
N LEU A 243 -1.81 15.62 -18.52
CA LEU A 243 -2.55 16.59 -19.33
C LEU A 243 -3.63 17.33 -18.53
N GLY A 244 -3.79 17.02 -17.24
CA GLY A 244 -4.84 17.61 -16.40
C GLY A 244 -6.26 17.37 -16.94
N ALA A 245 -6.48 16.24 -17.64
CA ALA A 245 -7.80 15.89 -18.14
C ALA A 245 -8.71 15.32 -17.03
N ILE A 246 -8.15 14.81 -15.93
CA ILE A 246 -8.92 14.37 -14.76
C ILE A 246 -8.94 15.52 -13.76
N CYS A 247 -10.13 15.95 -13.37
CA CYS A 247 -10.36 17.12 -12.51
C CYS A 247 -11.50 16.86 -11.50
N ASP A 248 -11.64 17.77 -10.56
CA ASP A 248 -12.70 17.79 -9.55
C ASP A 248 -14.04 18.15 -10.16
#